data_9dc2791c39130adeaa884867c98fd1cc
#
_entry.id   9dc2791c39130adeaa884867c98fd1cc
#
_cell.length_a   1.000
_cell.length_b   1.000
_cell.length_c   1.000
_cell.angle_alpha   90.00
_cell.angle_beta   90.00
_cell.angle_gamma   90.00
#
_symmetry.space_group_name_H-M   'P 1'
#
loop_
_entity.id
_entity.type
_entity.pdbx_description
1 polymer ?
#
loop_
_entity_poly.entity_id
_entity_poly.type
_entity_poly.pdbx_seq_one_letter_code
_entity_poly.pdbx_strand_id
1 'polypeptide(L)'
;MPPQLEQVLVGVDDRVATVTLNRPEQRNPLSAAMIADLRSALAWCRDQPAVRVVVLTGAGDKAFCAGADLASFDAEVPELARHHGRHGFVDLFVLMQELGKPLLGRINGHALAGGFGLACSCDLLVAVESATFGTPEINVGVWPAMIQAVLARNLPRKVVLEMVLLGERWTAAQLKAVGLVNRVAADHAELDAVTNELARALAKKSPAVLKLGRDSFYRQQDMEFRSALEYLQAQLSLVTLTEDAREGVRAFFEKREPDFKGR
;
A
#
# COMPACT_ATOMS: atom_id res chain seq x y z
N MET A 1 -3.93 8.70 -20.40
CA MET A 1 -5.24 8.39 -19.81
C MET A 1 -5.09 7.17 -18.91
N PRO A 2 -5.84 7.07 -17.80
CA PRO A 2 -5.85 5.87 -16.97
C PRO A 2 -6.24 4.63 -17.78
N PRO A 3 -5.73 3.44 -17.41
CA PRO A 3 -6.10 2.20 -18.08
C PRO A 3 -7.58 1.87 -17.82
N GLN A 4 -8.25 1.31 -18.81
CA GLN A 4 -9.57 0.72 -18.63
C GLN A 4 -9.38 -0.73 -18.18
N LEU A 5 -9.78 -1.03 -16.95
CA LEU A 5 -9.63 -2.33 -16.31
C LEU A 5 -11.01 -2.84 -15.86
N GLU A 6 -11.15 -4.16 -15.74
CA GLU A 6 -12.45 -4.77 -15.45
C GLU A 6 -12.79 -4.68 -13.96
N GLN A 7 -11.83 -4.97 -13.08
CA GLN A 7 -12.05 -5.11 -11.64
C GLN A 7 -11.40 -4.01 -10.81
N VAL A 8 -10.70 -3.06 -11.44
CA VAL A 8 -10.03 -1.94 -10.77
C VAL A 8 -10.36 -0.64 -11.48
N LEU A 9 -10.73 0.39 -10.72
CA LEU A 9 -10.92 1.74 -11.24
C LEU A 9 -9.70 2.60 -10.95
N VAL A 10 -9.31 3.46 -11.88
CA VAL A 10 -8.24 4.43 -11.70
C VAL A 10 -8.74 5.81 -12.03
N GLY A 11 -8.76 6.69 -11.02
CA GLY A 11 -9.05 8.12 -11.16
C GLY A 11 -7.81 8.95 -10.84
N VAL A 12 -7.67 10.14 -11.43
CA VAL A 12 -6.59 11.08 -11.09
C VAL A 12 -7.19 12.46 -10.86
N ASP A 13 -6.89 13.03 -9.71
CA ASP A 13 -7.23 14.40 -9.35
C ASP A 13 -6.02 15.05 -8.68
N ASP A 14 -5.69 16.27 -9.07
CA ASP A 14 -4.60 17.10 -8.52
C ASP A 14 -3.33 16.30 -8.13
N ARG A 15 -2.78 15.52 -9.09
CA ARG A 15 -1.55 14.71 -8.94
C ARG A 15 -1.70 13.49 -8.01
N VAL A 16 -2.90 13.19 -7.54
CA VAL A 16 -3.23 12.01 -6.73
C VAL A 16 -3.97 11.01 -7.60
N ALA A 17 -3.45 9.80 -7.73
CA ALA A 17 -4.17 8.70 -8.36
C ALA A 17 -4.90 7.90 -7.28
N THR A 18 -6.20 7.68 -7.47
CA THR A 18 -6.99 6.76 -6.65
C THR A 18 -7.18 5.46 -7.41
N VAL A 19 -6.68 4.38 -6.85
CA VAL A 19 -6.84 3.01 -7.35
C VAL A 19 -7.87 2.30 -6.47
N THR A 20 -9.00 1.92 -7.05
CA THR A 20 -10.14 1.35 -6.32
C THR A 20 -10.38 -0.09 -6.74
N LEU A 21 -10.31 -1.04 -5.79
CA LEU A 21 -10.77 -2.41 -5.99
C LEU A 21 -12.30 -2.38 -6.18
N ASN A 22 -12.81 -2.88 -7.31
CA ASN A 22 -14.19 -2.64 -7.73
C ASN A 22 -14.99 -3.92 -7.94
N ARG A 23 -15.15 -4.70 -6.87
CA ARG A 23 -16.10 -5.82 -6.75
C ARG A 23 -16.87 -5.73 -5.42
N PRO A 24 -17.56 -4.62 -5.12
CA PRO A 24 -18.14 -4.36 -3.80
C PRO A 24 -19.15 -5.40 -3.34
N GLU A 25 -19.96 -5.96 -4.25
CA GLU A 25 -20.96 -6.99 -3.96
C GLU A 25 -20.32 -8.27 -3.38
N GLN A 26 -19.06 -8.54 -3.75
CA GLN A 26 -18.30 -9.67 -3.26
C GLN A 26 -17.25 -9.27 -2.21
N ARG A 27 -17.29 -8.02 -1.71
CA ARG A 27 -16.33 -7.47 -0.73
C ARG A 27 -14.90 -7.37 -1.27
N ASN A 28 -14.73 -7.07 -2.55
CA ASN A 28 -13.45 -6.82 -3.23
C ASN A 28 -12.43 -7.98 -3.06
N PRO A 29 -12.77 -9.24 -3.39
CA PRO A 29 -11.84 -10.36 -3.23
C PRO A 29 -10.73 -10.32 -4.28
N LEU A 30 -9.57 -10.88 -3.94
CA LEU A 30 -8.40 -10.98 -4.80
C LEU A 30 -8.49 -12.22 -5.69
N SER A 31 -9.19 -12.09 -6.81
CA SER A 31 -9.12 -13.03 -7.93
C SER A 31 -7.83 -12.83 -8.74
N ALA A 32 -7.48 -13.78 -9.60
CA ALA A 32 -6.36 -13.62 -10.54
C ALA A 32 -6.53 -12.38 -11.44
N ALA A 33 -7.75 -12.10 -11.90
CA ALA A 33 -8.07 -10.91 -12.69
C ALA A 33 -7.90 -9.62 -11.86
N MET A 34 -8.40 -9.58 -10.61
CA MET A 34 -8.21 -8.45 -9.71
C MET A 34 -6.72 -8.15 -9.47
N ILE A 35 -5.90 -9.19 -9.25
CA ILE A 35 -4.46 -9.05 -9.05
C ILE A 35 -3.78 -8.51 -10.32
N ALA A 36 -4.14 -9.02 -11.50
CA ALA A 36 -3.61 -8.57 -12.78
C ALA A 36 -3.97 -7.09 -13.05
N ASP A 37 -5.23 -6.73 -12.82
CA ASP A 37 -5.72 -5.36 -12.97
C ASP A 37 -5.04 -4.41 -11.99
N LEU A 38 -4.90 -4.82 -10.73
CA LEU A 38 -4.23 -4.00 -9.71
C LEU A 38 -2.75 -3.77 -10.04
N ARG A 39 -2.04 -4.81 -10.52
CA ARG A 39 -0.66 -4.68 -11.01
C ARG A 39 -0.57 -3.70 -12.18
N SER A 40 -1.49 -3.81 -13.13
CA SER A 40 -1.55 -2.92 -14.30
C SER A 40 -1.83 -1.46 -13.88
N ALA A 41 -2.76 -1.25 -12.94
CA ALA A 41 -3.08 0.07 -12.40
C ALA A 41 -1.88 0.70 -11.68
N LEU A 42 -1.21 -0.05 -10.79
CA LEU A 42 -0.06 0.44 -10.03
C LEU A 42 1.15 0.70 -10.94
N ALA A 43 1.42 -0.18 -11.92
CA ALA A 43 2.47 0.03 -12.91
C ALA A 43 2.21 1.31 -13.72
N TRP A 44 0.96 1.51 -14.17
CA TRP A 44 0.57 2.74 -14.84
C TRP A 44 0.80 3.96 -13.93
N CYS A 45 0.36 3.92 -12.67
CA CYS A 45 0.58 5.02 -11.72
C CYS A 45 2.07 5.33 -11.53
N ARG A 46 2.92 4.28 -11.45
CA ARG A 46 4.38 4.42 -11.34
C ARG A 46 4.95 5.21 -12.50
N ASP A 47 4.52 4.89 -13.72
CA ASP A 47 5.10 5.40 -14.96
C ASP A 47 4.50 6.76 -15.40
N GLN A 48 3.46 7.29 -14.71
CA GLN A 48 2.85 8.59 -15.02
C GLN A 48 3.53 9.75 -14.28
N PRO A 49 4.25 10.66 -14.95
CA PRO A 49 4.89 11.81 -14.29
C PRO A 49 3.90 12.75 -13.57
N ALA A 50 2.67 12.83 -14.06
CA ALA A 50 1.62 13.66 -13.48
C ALA A 50 1.12 13.12 -12.13
N VAL A 51 1.29 11.82 -11.85
CA VAL A 51 0.90 11.20 -10.57
C VAL A 51 2.06 11.32 -9.58
N ARG A 52 1.81 11.91 -8.42
CA ARG A 52 2.78 12.06 -7.33
C ARG A 52 2.49 11.16 -6.12
N VAL A 53 1.22 10.82 -5.91
CA VAL A 53 0.76 9.98 -4.79
C VAL A 53 -0.26 8.99 -5.31
N VAL A 54 -0.27 7.80 -4.77
CA VAL A 54 -1.28 6.77 -5.05
C VAL A 54 -2.07 6.49 -3.79
N VAL A 55 -3.40 6.53 -3.90
CA VAL A 55 -4.34 6.09 -2.87
C VAL A 55 -4.93 4.76 -3.30
N LEU A 56 -4.83 3.75 -2.46
CA LEU A 56 -5.46 2.43 -2.66
C LEU A 56 -6.67 2.30 -1.74
N THR A 57 -7.83 1.94 -2.30
CA THR A 57 -9.07 1.77 -1.55
C THR A 57 -9.95 0.66 -2.14
N GLY A 58 -11.01 0.26 -1.44
CA GLY A 58 -12.06 -0.61 -1.96
C GLY A 58 -13.33 0.19 -2.32
N ALA A 59 -14.08 -0.27 -3.30
CA ALA A 59 -15.42 0.24 -3.57
C ALA A 59 -16.40 -0.23 -2.48
N GLY A 60 -17.45 0.59 -2.23
CA GLY A 60 -18.43 0.34 -1.18
C GLY A 60 -17.96 0.73 0.22
N ASP A 61 -18.75 0.38 1.22
CA ASP A 61 -18.55 0.76 2.63
C ASP A 61 -18.23 -0.42 3.57
N LYS A 62 -18.36 -1.68 3.08
CA LYS A 62 -18.27 -2.87 3.92
C LYS A 62 -16.85 -3.42 4.03
N ALA A 63 -16.10 -3.38 2.93
CA ALA A 63 -14.77 -3.97 2.90
C ALA A 63 -13.82 -3.19 2.00
N PHE A 64 -12.62 -3.01 2.49
CA PHE A 64 -11.48 -2.68 1.66
C PHE A 64 -11.18 -3.87 0.74
N CYS A 65 -10.91 -5.04 1.34
CA CYS A 65 -10.66 -6.28 0.61
C CYS A 65 -10.83 -7.48 1.55
N ALA A 66 -11.64 -8.45 1.15
CA ALA A 66 -11.94 -9.65 1.95
C ALA A 66 -10.88 -10.76 1.86
N GLY A 67 -9.83 -10.57 1.08
CA GLY A 67 -8.76 -11.56 0.87
C GLY A 67 -8.93 -12.35 -0.42
N ALA A 68 -8.38 -13.56 -0.46
CA ALA A 68 -8.42 -14.39 -1.67
C ALA A 68 -9.86 -14.74 -2.08
N ASP A 69 -10.10 -14.81 -3.38
CA ASP A 69 -11.37 -15.28 -3.93
C ASP A 69 -11.47 -16.81 -3.70
N LEU A 70 -12.29 -17.20 -2.72
CA LEU A 70 -12.46 -18.62 -2.35
C LEU A 70 -13.02 -19.48 -3.49
N ALA A 71 -13.79 -18.89 -4.42
CA ALA A 71 -14.26 -19.60 -5.61
C ALA A 71 -13.10 -20.12 -6.49
N SER A 72 -11.93 -19.53 -6.40
CA SER A 72 -10.74 -19.99 -7.11
C SER A 72 -10.12 -21.28 -6.54
N PHE A 73 -10.50 -21.69 -5.33
CA PHE A 73 -10.02 -22.93 -4.72
C PHE A 73 -10.75 -24.18 -5.21
N ASP A 74 -12.00 -24.03 -5.66
CA ASP A 74 -12.83 -25.15 -6.17
C ASP A 74 -12.61 -25.44 -7.65
N ALA A 75 -11.84 -24.63 -8.38
CA ALA A 75 -11.60 -24.85 -9.79
C ALA A 75 -10.75 -26.13 -10.00
N GLU A 76 -11.13 -26.98 -10.96
CA GLU A 76 -10.33 -28.11 -11.46
C GLU A 76 -9.09 -27.62 -12.23
N VAL A 77 -8.21 -26.89 -11.52
CA VAL A 77 -6.95 -26.38 -12.09
C VAL A 77 -5.80 -27.25 -11.58
N PRO A 78 -4.92 -27.74 -12.45
CA PRO A 78 -3.74 -28.51 -12.03
C PRO A 78 -2.93 -27.74 -10.98
N GLU A 79 -2.44 -28.43 -9.93
CA GLU A 79 -1.75 -27.77 -8.79
C GLU A 79 -0.54 -26.95 -9.24
N LEU A 80 0.18 -27.38 -10.26
CA LEU A 80 1.31 -26.62 -10.80
C LEU A 80 0.86 -25.28 -11.43
N ALA A 81 -0.26 -25.29 -12.16
CA ALA A 81 -0.82 -24.06 -12.73
C ALA A 81 -1.33 -23.11 -11.62
N ARG A 82 -1.92 -23.68 -10.58
CA ARG A 82 -2.34 -22.94 -9.37
C ARG A 82 -1.14 -22.33 -8.65
N HIS A 83 -0.05 -23.08 -8.50
CA HIS A 83 1.21 -22.58 -7.94
C HIS A 83 1.76 -21.40 -8.75
N HIS A 84 1.83 -21.53 -10.06
CA HIS A 84 2.26 -20.42 -10.95
C HIS A 84 1.32 -19.21 -10.86
N GLY A 85 0.01 -19.42 -10.76
CA GLY A 85 -0.97 -18.34 -10.60
C GLY A 85 -0.75 -17.51 -9.33
N ARG A 86 -0.27 -18.14 -8.25
CA ARG A 86 0.07 -17.42 -6.99
C ARG A 86 1.25 -16.46 -7.14
N HIS A 87 2.09 -16.62 -8.18
CA HIS A 87 3.23 -15.73 -8.42
C HIS A 87 2.80 -14.28 -8.71
N GLY A 88 1.63 -14.08 -9.28
CA GLY A 88 1.05 -12.75 -9.46
C GLY A 88 0.89 -11.96 -8.16
N PHE A 89 0.67 -12.66 -7.04
CA PHE A 89 0.60 -12.04 -5.72
C PHE A 89 1.98 -11.59 -5.21
N VAL A 90 3.02 -12.38 -5.48
CA VAL A 90 4.41 -12.01 -5.16
C VAL A 90 4.81 -10.76 -5.94
N ASP A 91 4.58 -10.77 -7.26
CA ASP A 91 4.87 -9.62 -8.12
C ASP A 91 4.13 -8.35 -7.69
N LEU A 92 2.89 -8.49 -7.20
CA LEU A 92 2.10 -7.37 -6.72
C LEU A 92 2.76 -6.72 -5.49
N PHE A 93 3.15 -7.51 -4.49
CA PHE A 93 3.81 -6.97 -3.29
C PHE A 93 5.17 -6.35 -3.61
N VAL A 94 5.95 -6.95 -4.50
CA VAL A 94 7.22 -6.38 -4.99
C VAL A 94 6.96 -5.04 -5.69
N LEU A 95 5.97 -4.98 -6.60
CA LEU A 95 5.60 -3.75 -7.28
C LEU A 95 5.17 -2.65 -6.31
N MET A 96 4.41 -2.98 -5.24
CA MET A 96 4.00 -2.02 -4.23
C MET A 96 5.21 -1.42 -3.49
N GLN A 97 6.24 -2.22 -3.19
CA GLN A 97 7.48 -1.72 -2.61
C GLN A 97 8.30 -0.88 -3.61
N GLU A 98 8.33 -1.28 -4.88
CA GLU A 98 9.10 -0.64 -5.95
C GLU A 98 8.31 0.47 -6.69
N LEU A 99 7.17 0.89 -6.15
CA LEU A 99 6.28 1.88 -6.79
C LEU A 99 6.98 3.23 -7.03
N GLY A 100 7.96 3.59 -6.20
CA GLY A 100 8.70 4.85 -6.30
C GLY A 100 7.86 6.10 -6.00
N LYS A 101 6.61 5.92 -5.54
CA LYS A 101 5.67 6.98 -5.15
C LYS A 101 5.02 6.60 -3.82
N PRO A 102 4.67 7.57 -2.95
CA PRO A 102 3.91 7.27 -1.74
C PRO A 102 2.62 6.54 -2.07
N LEU A 103 2.37 5.45 -1.35
CA LEU A 103 1.17 4.62 -1.42
C LEU A 103 0.39 4.74 -0.12
N LEU A 104 -0.77 5.39 -0.18
CA LEU A 104 -1.64 5.64 0.95
C LEU A 104 -2.83 4.68 0.90
N GLY A 105 -3.01 3.86 1.93
CA GLY A 105 -4.18 3.00 2.08
C GLY A 105 -5.34 3.78 2.73
N ARG A 106 -6.44 3.94 2.00
CA ARG A 106 -7.73 4.40 2.50
C ARG A 106 -8.59 3.17 2.79
N ILE A 107 -8.63 2.77 4.05
CA ILE A 107 -9.28 1.53 4.49
C ILE A 107 -10.73 1.81 4.85
N ASN A 108 -11.60 1.62 3.87
CA ASN A 108 -13.05 1.92 3.93
C ASN A 108 -13.90 0.85 4.63
N GLY A 109 -13.29 -0.23 5.12
CA GLY A 109 -13.98 -1.33 5.76
C GLY A 109 -13.01 -2.48 6.06
N HIS A 110 -13.53 -3.71 6.15
CA HIS A 110 -12.73 -4.85 6.53
C HIS A 110 -11.57 -5.14 5.57
N ALA A 111 -10.36 -5.35 6.10
CA ALA A 111 -9.18 -5.79 5.39
C ALA A 111 -8.74 -7.15 5.95
N LEU A 112 -9.04 -8.24 5.25
CA LEU A 112 -8.84 -9.59 5.77
C LEU A 112 -7.93 -10.41 4.85
N ALA A 113 -7.19 -11.35 5.42
CA ALA A 113 -6.34 -12.28 4.66
C ALA A 113 -5.40 -11.52 3.71
N GLY A 114 -5.38 -11.87 2.42
CA GLY A 114 -4.62 -11.15 1.40
C GLY A 114 -4.91 -9.64 1.35
N GLY A 115 -6.15 -9.21 1.68
CA GLY A 115 -6.51 -7.80 1.78
C GLY A 115 -5.82 -7.08 2.94
N PHE A 116 -5.58 -7.77 4.04
CA PHE A 116 -4.75 -7.23 5.12
C PHE A 116 -3.28 -7.12 4.69
N GLY A 117 -2.78 -8.08 3.90
CA GLY A 117 -1.46 -7.96 3.28
C GLY A 117 -1.33 -6.74 2.38
N LEU A 118 -2.36 -6.44 1.55
CA LEU A 118 -2.38 -5.22 0.72
C LEU A 118 -2.36 -3.95 1.59
N ALA A 119 -3.18 -3.90 2.65
CA ALA A 119 -3.17 -2.76 3.57
C ALA A 119 -1.78 -2.55 4.18
N CYS A 120 -1.15 -3.61 4.71
CA CYS A 120 0.19 -3.54 5.29
C CYS A 120 1.30 -3.16 4.29
N SER A 121 1.07 -3.34 2.99
CA SER A 121 2.01 -2.95 1.93
C SER A 121 1.90 -1.47 1.52
N CYS A 122 0.91 -0.74 2.03
CA CYS A 122 0.84 0.70 1.89
C CYS A 122 1.82 1.40 2.85
N ASP A 123 2.37 2.53 2.44
CA ASP A 123 3.31 3.31 3.27
C ASP A 123 2.63 3.94 4.49
N LEU A 124 1.39 4.39 4.32
CA LEU A 124 0.57 4.99 5.38
C LEU A 124 -0.86 4.46 5.29
N LEU A 125 -1.53 4.34 6.45
CA LEU A 125 -2.92 3.87 6.53
C LEU A 125 -3.82 4.89 7.25
N VAL A 126 -4.94 5.20 6.60
CA VAL A 126 -6.09 5.84 7.23
C VAL A 126 -7.24 4.84 7.20
N ALA A 127 -7.83 4.53 8.33
CA ALA A 127 -8.89 3.53 8.43
C ALA A 127 -10.16 4.13 9.05
N VAL A 128 -11.33 3.74 8.55
CA VAL A 128 -12.58 4.03 9.25
C VAL A 128 -12.64 3.24 10.56
N GLU A 129 -13.22 3.80 11.61
CA GLU A 129 -13.27 3.17 12.94
C GLU A 129 -13.92 1.79 12.92
N SER A 130 -14.93 1.60 12.08
CA SER A 130 -15.64 0.32 11.90
C SER A 130 -14.82 -0.75 11.16
N ALA A 131 -13.66 -0.40 10.58
CA ALA A 131 -12.79 -1.35 9.89
C ALA A 131 -12.23 -2.39 10.86
N THR A 132 -12.14 -3.64 10.37
CA THR A 132 -11.43 -4.71 11.08
C THR A 132 -10.39 -5.36 10.19
N PHE A 133 -9.34 -5.87 10.80
CA PHE A 133 -8.19 -6.44 10.13
C PHE A 133 -7.92 -7.83 10.70
N GLY A 134 -7.38 -8.73 9.91
CA GLY A 134 -7.03 -10.05 10.44
C GLY A 134 -6.65 -11.07 9.39
N THR A 135 -6.22 -12.22 9.90
CA THR A 135 -5.79 -13.38 9.13
C THR A 135 -6.63 -14.61 9.49
N PRO A 136 -7.92 -14.64 9.04
CA PRO A 136 -8.85 -15.70 9.45
C PRO A 136 -8.57 -17.06 8.79
N GLU A 137 -7.52 -17.17 7.95
CA GLU A 137 -7.19 -18.37 7.17
C GLU A 137 -7.03 -19.62 8.05
N ILE A 138 -6.49 -19.47 9.25
CA ILE A 138 -6.29 -20.61 10.19
C ILE A 138 -7.61 -21.28 10.56
N ASN A 139 -8.72 -20.55 10.60
CA ASN A 139 -10.05 -21.06 10.95
C ASN A 139 -10.61 -22.02 9.88
N VAL A 140 -10.04 -22.01 8.69
CA VAL A 140 -10.39 -22.93 7.59
C VAL A 140 -9.22 -23.85 7.20
N GLY A 141 -8.24 -24.01 8.10
CA GLY A 141 -7.09 -24.90 7.90
C GLY A 141 -6.05 -24.42 6.90
N VAL A 142 -6.03 -23.12 6.60
CA VAL A 142 -5.04 -22.50 5.71
C VAL A 142 -4.13 -21.57 6.51
N TRP A 143 -2.85 -21.51 6.13
CA TRP A 143 -1.88 -20.61 6.74
C TRP A 143 -1.70 -19.34 5.88
N PRO A 144 -1.66 -18.12 6.46
CA PRO A 144 -1.47 -16.87 5.72
C PRO A 144 -0.01 -16.69 5.27
N ALA A 145 0.50 -17.64 4.46
CA ALA A 145 1.92 -17.79 4.18
C ALA A 145 2.56 -16.56 3.50
N MET A 146 2.01 -16.07 2.40
CA MET A 146 2.64 -14.97 1.63
C MET A 146 2.58 -13.64 2.38
N ILE A 147 1.44 -13.34 3.00
CA ILE A 147 1.25 -12.05 3.69
C ILE A 147 2.05 -11.93 4.98
N GLN A 148 2.44 -13.05 5.62
CA GLN A 148 3.26 -12.98 6.83
C GLN A 148 4.60 -12.27 6.60
N ALA A 149 5.15 -12.31 5.37
CA ALA A 149 6.37 -11.58 5.03
C ALA A 149 6.19 -10.05 5.15
N VAL A 150 5.01 -9.56 4.79
CA VAL A 150 4.64 -8.15 4.91
C VAL A 150 4.26 -7.80 6.34
N LEU A 151 3.45 -8.65 7.00
CA LEU A 151 3.02 -8.44 8.39
C LEU A 151 4.23 -8.36 9.33
N ALA A 152 5.19 -9.28 9.19
CA ALA A 152 6.38 -9.35 10.03
C ALA A 152 7.34 -8.14 9.88
N ARG A 153 7.23 -7.40 8.76
CA ARG A 153 7.98 -6.16 8.53
C ARG A 153 7.28 -4.91 9.08
N ASN A 154 5.99 -4.99 9.36
CA ASN A 154 5.18 -3.83 9.74
C ASN A 154 4.63 -3.90 11.18
N LEU A 155 4.62 -5.06 11.80
CA LEU A 155 4.05 -5.30 13.13
C LEU A 155 5.04 -6.00 14.06
N PRO A 156 4.95 -5.76 15.37
CA PRO A 156 5.71 -6.50 16.37
C PRO A 156 5.47 -8.01 16.26
N ARG A 157 6.55 -8.80 16.39
CA ARG A 157 6.51 -10.27 16.22
C ARG A 157 5.38 -10.95 17.00
N LYS A 158 5.12 -10.53 18.25
CA LYS A 158 4.08 -11.15 19.10
C LYS A 158 2.68 -10.84 18.59
N VAL A 159 2.46 -9.62 18.09
CA VAL A 159 1.19 -9.21 17.47
C VAL A 159 0.92 -10.05 16.21
N VAL A 160 1.91 -10.21 15.34
CA VAL A 160 1.77 -11.05 14.14
C VAL A 160 1.42 -12.48 14.51
N LEU A 161 2.16 -13.09 15.46
CA LEU A 161 1.92 -14.48 15.88
C LEU A 161 0.53 -14.65 16.50
N GLU A 162 0.08 -13.70 17.33
CA GLU A 162 -1.27 -13.73 17.91
C GLU A 162 -2.33 -13.70 16.80
N MET A 163 -2.23 -12.77 15.85
CA MET A 163 -3.17 -12.66 14.73
C MET A 163 -3.22 -13.92 13.87
N VAL A 164 -2.06 -14.49 13.49
CA VAL A 164 -2.02 -15.65 12.57
C VAL A 164 -2.34 -16.97 13.26
N LEU A 165 -2.07 -17.11 14.56
CA LEU A 165 -2.34 -18.34 15.31
C LEU A 165 -3.80 -18.43 15.77
N LEU A 166 -4.41 -17.31 16.14
CA LEU A 166 -5.78 -17.25 16.64
C LEU A 166 -6.80 -16.95 15.53
N GLY A 167 -6.39 -16.30 14.44
CA GLY A 167 -7.29 -15.91 13.35
C GLY A 167 -8.34 -14.88 13.76
N GLU A 168 -8.09 -14.15 14.83
CA GLU A 168 -8.98 -13.12 15.35
C GLU A 168 -8.90 -11.82 14.54
N ARG A 169 -9.98 -11.03 14.66
CA ARG A 169 -10.04 -9.71 14.03
C ARG A 169 -9.64 -8.63 15.01
N TRP A 170 -8.81 -7.74 14.54
CA TRP A 170 -8.38 -6.55 15.27
C TRP A 170 -9.06 -5.31 14.72
N THR A 171 -9.40 -4.37 15.59
CA THR A 171 -9.99 -3.07 15.24
C THR A 171 -8.94 -2.10 14.71
N ALA A 172 -9.37 -1.05 14.01
CA ALA A 172 -8.49 0.03 13.59
C ALA A 172 -7.79 0.72 14.77
N ALA A 173 -8.47 0.85 15.92
CA ALA A 173 -7.89 1.42 17.14
C ALA A 173 -6.78 0.55 17.73
N GLN A 174 -6.95 -0.79 17.77
CA GLN A 174 -5.90 -1.71 18.22
C GLN A 174 -4.67 -1.64 17.32
N LEU A 175 -4.87 -1.60 15.99
CA LEU A 175 -3.75 -1.50 15.05
C LEU A 175 -3.08 -0.11 15.06
N LYS A 176 -3.81 0.95 15.40
CA LYS A 176 -3.21 2.25 15.68
C LYS A 176 -2.32 2.21 16.94
N ALA A 177 -2.75 1.52 17.99
CA ALA A 177 -1.99 1.38 19.22
C ALA A 177 -0.65 0.65 19.03
N VAL A 178 -0.55 -0.27 18.07
CA VAL A 178 0.69 -0.98 17.71
C VAL A 178 1.44 -0.37 16.53
N GLY A 179 1.01 0.80 16.02
CA GLY A 179 1.73 1.60 15.04
C GLY A 179 1.47 1.26 13.57
N LEU A 180 0.54 0.36 13.23
CA LEU A 180 0.22 0.04 11.83
C LEU A 180 -0.70 1.08 11.19
N VAL A 181 -1.78 1.48 11.87
CA VAL A 181 -2.71 2.48 11.38
C VAL A 181 -2.29 3.87 11.83
N ASN A 182 -2.05 4.77 10.88
CA ASN A 182 -1.59 6.14 11.18
C ASN A 182 -2.72 7.03 11.70
N ARG A 183 -3.92 6.91 11.12
CA ARG A 183 -5.10 7.70 11.49
C ARG A 183 -6.34 6.81 11.50
N VAL A 184 -7.23 7.06 12.45
CA VAL A 184 -8.58 6.45 12.50
C VAL A 184 -9.59 7.58 12.34
N ALA A 185 -10.50 7.40 11.41
CA ALA A 185 -11.61 8.31 11.11
C ALA A 185 -12.92 7.74 11.66
N ALA A 186 -13.76 8.58 12.25
CA ALA A 186 -15.02 8.16 12.85
C ALA A 186 -16.02 7.62 11.83
N ASP A 187 -16.02 8.19 10.63
CA ASP A 187 -16.89 7.80 9.53
C ASP A 187 -16.21 7.95 8.15
N HIS A 188 -16.94 7.63 7.08
CA HIS A 188 -16.43 7.70 5.71
C HIS A 188 -16.15 9.14 5.24
N ALA A 189 -16.90 10.13 5.74
CA ALA A 189 -16.68 11.53 5.37
C ALA A 189 -15.36 12.04 5.98
N GLU A 190 -15.09 11.73 7.23
CA GLU A 190 -13.80 12.03 7.87
C GLU A 190 -12.67 11.21 7.24
N LEU A 191 -12.91 9.93 6.87
CA LEU A 191 -11.95 9.11 6.17
C LEU A 191 -11.50 9.76 4.86
N ASP A 192 -12.44 10.30 4.08
CA ASP A 192 -12.15 11.03 2.85
C ASP A 192 -11.36 12.30 3.13
N ALA A 193 -11.79 13.10 4.11
CA ALA A 193 -11.15 14.36 4.48
C ALA A 193 -9.68 14.14 4.89
N VAL A 194 -9.43 13.21 5.81
CA VAL A 194 -8.08 12.91 6.34
C VAL A 194 -7.20 12.29 5.24
N THR A 195 -7.74 11.38 4.43
CA THR A 195 -6.99 10.78 3.31
C THR A 195 -6.57 11.84 2.30
N ASN A 196 -7.49 12.73 1.91
CA ASN A 196 -7.22 13.80 0.96
C ASN A 196 -6.21 14.82 1.52
N GLU A 197 -6.29 15.16 2.80
CA GLU A 197 -5.30 16.03 3.46
C GLU A 197 -3.90 15.44 3.37
N LEU A 198 -3.71 14.17 3.76
CA LEU A 198 -2.43 13.49 3.69
C LEU A 198 -1.92 13.35 2.25
N ALA A 199 -2.79 12.96 1.33
CA ALA A 199 -2.41 12.81 -0.08
C ALA A 199 -1.94 14.14 -0.69
N ARG A 200 -2.64 15.24 -0.43
CA ARG A 200 -2.24 16.60 -0.88
C ARG A 200 -0.95 17.07 -0.21
N ALA A 201 -0.76 16.78 1.08
CA ALA A 201 0.48 17.10 1.78
C ALA A 201 1.69 16.35 1.18
N LEU A 202 1.53 15.08 0.83
CA LEU A 202 2.54 14.28 0.14
C LEU A 202 2.78 14.77 -1.29
N ALA A 203 1.73 15.12 -2.05
CA ALA A 203 1.83 15.61 -3.42
C ALA A 203 2.58 16.94 -3.55
N LYS A 204 2.67 17.73 -2.47
CA LYS A 204 3.48 18.96 -2.39
C LYS A 204 4.97 18.71 -2.20
N LYS A 205 5.38 17.50 -1.78
CA LYS A 205 6.80 17.17 -1.56
C LYS A 205 7.50 16.91 -2.90
N SER A 206 8.83 16.99 -2.88
CA SER A 206 9.64 16.66 -4.05
C SER A 206 9.43 15.21 -4.47
N PRO A 207 8.93 14.93 -5.69
CA PRO A 207 8.77 13.56 -6.15
C PRO A 207 10.11 12.84 -6.36
N ALA A 208 11.18 13.56 -6.72
CA ALA A 208 12.52 12.99 -6.85
C ALA A 208 13.06 12.52 -5.50
N VAL A 209 12.97 13.38 -4.48
CA VAL A 209 13.44 13.06 -3.12
C VAL A 209 12.59 11.97 -2.49
N LEU A 210 11.25 12.01 -2.66
CA LEU A 210 10.36 10.96 -2.17
C LEU A 210 10.68 9.61 -2.81
N LYS A 211 10.92 9.58 -4.14
CA LYS A 211 11.28 8.34 -4.83
C LYS A 211 12.59 7.76 -4.28
N LEU A 212 13.66 8.54 -4.27
CA LEU A 212 14.98 8.08 -3.77
C LEU A 212 14.90 7.64 -2.30
N GLY A 213 14.22 8.42 -1.47
CA GLY A 213 14.05 8.11 -0.06
C GLY A 213 13.24 6.84 0.18
N ARG A 214 12.08 6.71 -0.49
CA ARG A 214 11.21 5.54 -0.36
C ARG A 214 11.90 4.26 -0.88
N ASP A 215 12.50 4.32 -2.06
CA ASP A 215 13.20 3.18 -2.64
C ASP A 215 14.36 2.72 -1.73
N SER A 216 15.10 3.67 -1.14
CA SER A 216 16.18 3.37 -0.21
C SER A 216 15.67 2.80 1.13
N PHE A 217 14.52 3.29 1.62
CA PHE A 217 13.90 2.79 2.85
C PHE A 217 13.57 1.30 2.73
N TYR A 218 12.91 0.88 1.66
CA TYR A 218 12.58 -0.53 1.45
C TYR A 218 13.82 -1.40 1.19
N ARG A 219 14.75 -0.92 0.38
CA ARG A 219 15.93 -1.71 0.01
C ARG A 219 16.88 -1.99 1.18
N GLN A 220 17.01 -1.04 2.11
CA GLN A 220 17.93 -1.20 3.25
C GLN A 220 17.41 -2.17 4.32
N GLN A 221 16.11 -2.51 4.35
CA GLN A 221 15.52 -3.28 5.44
C GLN A 221 16.12 -4.69 5.63
N ASP A 222 16.60 -5.29 4.55
CA ASP A 222 17.17 -6.63 4.57
C ASP A 222 18.73 -6.61 4.53
N MET A 223 19.36 -5.43 4.70
CA MET A 223 20.80 -5.28 4.74
C MET A 223 21.35 -5.40 6.17
N GLU A 224 22.60 -5.90 6.29
CA GLU A 224 23.35 -5.78 7.52
C GLU A 224 23.56 -4.29 7.86
N PHE A 225 23.59 -3.95 9.15
CA PHE A 225 23.54 -2.55 9.61
C PHE A 225 24.61 -1.63 9.01
N ARG A 226 25.87 -2.10 8.93
CA ARG A 226 26.96 -1.29 8.36
C ARG A 226 26.78 -1.08 6.86
N SER A 227 26.42 -2.15 6.15
CA SER A 227 26.13 -2.09 4.72
C SER A 227 24.94 -1.17 4.42
N ALA A 228 23.90 -1.19 5.27
CA ALA A 228 22.77 -0.27 5.17
C ALA A 228 23.20 1.20 5.33
N LEU A 229 24.08 1.52 6.32
CA LEU A 229 24.59 2.88 6.50
C LEU A 229 25.43 3.36 5.32
N GLU A 230 26.33 2.52 4.79
CA GLU A 230 27.15 2.84 3.63
C GLU A 230 26.29 3.06 2.38
N TYR A 231 25.28 2.21 2.16
CA TYR A 231 24.29 2.39 1.11
C TYR A 231 23.51 3.70 1.27
N LEU A 232 22.98 3.98 2.46
CA LEU A 232 22.21 5.20 2.73
C LEU A 232 23.04 6.47 2.63
N GLN A 233 24.34 6.43 2.95
CA GLN A 233 25.27 7.54 2.71
C GLN A 233 25.35 7.88 1.21
N ALA A 234 25.47 6.87 0.35
CA ALA A 234 25.46 7.08 -1.10
C ALA A 234 24.12 7.62 -1.59
N GLN A 235 23.00 7.13 -1.05
CA GLN A 235 21.65 7.65 -1.37
C GLN A 235 21.50 9.10 -0.95
N LEU A 236 21.99 9.51 0.22
CA LEU A 236 21.97 10.91 0.65
C LEU A 236 22.73 11.81 -0.34
N SER A 237 23.87 11.36 -0.84
CA SER A 237 24.62 12.08 -1.86
C SER A 237 23.79 12.28 -3.14
N LEU A 238 23.08 11.24 -3.60
CA LEU A 238 22.19 11.34 -4.76
C LEU A 238 21.03 12.33 -4.52
N VAL A 239 20.41 12.30 -3.33
CA VAL A 239 19.36 13.26 -2.96
C VAL A 239 19.87 14.70 -3.04
N THR A 240 21.07 14.98 -2.51
CA THR A 240 21.62 16.35 -2.49
C THR A 240 22.02 16.86 -3.89
N LEU A 241 22.17 15.97 -4.86
CA LEU A 241 22.44 16.34 -6.26
C LEU A 241 21.20 16.77 -7.02
N THR A 242 19.99 16.48 -6.52
CA THR A 242 18.75 16.85 -7.21
C THR A 242 18.54 18.35 -7.27
N GLU A 243 17.87 18.84 -8.33
CA GLU A 243 17.44 20.24 -8.41
C GLU A 243 16.44 20.58 -7.30
N ASP A 244 15.56 19.64 -6.98
CA ASP A 244 14.55 19.80 -5.95
C ASP A 244 15.17 19.97 -4.54
N ALA A 245 16.26 19.29 -4.22
CA ALA A 245 16.96 19.50 -2.95
C ALA A 245 17.55 20.91 -2.85
N ARG A 246 18.14 21.42 -3.95
CA ARG A 246 18.67 22.79 -4.02
C ARG A 246 17.56 23.81 -3.90
N GLU A 247 16.44 23.58 -4.60
CA GLU A 247 15.24 24.43 -4.52
C GLU A 247 14.68 24.46 -3.10
N GLY A 248 14.55 23.30 -2.45
CA GLY A 248 14.06 23.23 -1.08
C GLY A 248 14.90 24.02 -0.08
N VAL A 249 16.24 23.92 -0.18
CA VAL A 249 17.17 24.69 0.65
C VAL A 249 17.05 26.19 0.36
N ARG A 250 16.99 26.59 -0.92
CA ARG A 250 16.83 27.99 -1.32
C ARG A 250 15.53 28.57 -0.78
N ALA A 251 14.40 27.88 -1.01
CA ALA A 251 13.06 28.31 -0.57
C ALA A 251 13.00 28.48 0.96
N PHE A 252 13.68 27.60 1.70
CA PHE A 252 13.77 27.70 3.16
C PHE A 252 14.44 29.01 3.60
N PHE A 253 15.59 29.38 3.00
CA PHE A 253 16.29 30.64 3.35
C PHE A 253 15.51 31.87 2.88
N GLU A 254 14.79 31.75 1.75
CA GLU A 254 13.96 32.83 1.19
C GLU A 254 12.58 32.92 1.87
N LYS A 255 12.25 32.03 2.82
CA LYS A 255 10.96 31.93 3.52
C LYS A 255 9.74 31.89 2.58
N ARG A 256 9.83 31.09 1.51
CA ARG A 256 8.76 30.86 0.55
C ARG A 256 8.48 29.36 0.37
N GLU A 257 7.36 29.05 -0.24
CA GLU A 257 7.06 27.68 -0.65
C GLU A 257 8.01 27.24 -1.78
N PRO A 258 8.55 26.01 -1.73
CA PRO A 258 9.38 25.45 -2.80
C PRO A 258 8.54 25.04 -4.00
N ASP A 259 9.12 25.20 -5.21
CA ASP A 259 8.52 24.74 -6.46
C ASP A 259 9.24 23.50 -7.01
N PHE A 260 8.87 22.34 -6.52
CA PHE A 260 9.49 21.08 -6.86
C PHE A 260 9.10 20.56 -8.25
N LYS A 261 10.10 20.27 -9.08
CA LYS A 261 9.94 19.81 -10.47
C LYS A 261 10.12 18.31 -10.66
N GLY A 262 10.62 17.59 -9.65
CA GLY A 262 10.83 16.16 -9.69
C GLY A 262 12.15 15.74 -10.36
N ARG A 263 13.17 16.54 -10.28
CA ARG A 263 14.46 16.31 -10.90
C ARG A 263 15.64 16.85 -10.11
#